data_29d856b05ed71f343bb68f5fc2a18b08
#
_entry.id   29d856b05ed71f343bb68f5fc2a18b08
#
_cell.length_a   1.000
_cell.length_b   1.000
_cell.length_c   1.000
_cell.angle_alpha   90.00
_cell.angle_beta   90.00
_cell.angle_gamma   90.00
#
_symmetry.space_group_name_H-M   'P 1'
#
loop_
_entity.id
_entity.type
_entity.pdbx_description
1 polymer ?
#
loop_
_entity_poly.entity_id
_entity_poly.type
_entity_poly.pdbx_seq_one_letter_code
_entity_poly.pdbx_strand_id
1 'polypeptide(L)'
;MTATAAPQFFFEDVELHGIRETPGMTVTEAHVALYGGVTGDLAPADGVAPDLLLLALTTGLGWRIPQPPLAVLAFMGVEWHVDAPLRVGDTIHSVSRTAVKRSMREGGVIVEERQVINQRSEVVQHGKFTFLVAKRPV
;
A
#
# COMPACT_ATOMS: atom_id res chain seq x y z
N MET A 1 -9.57 6.05 -34.00
CA MET A 1 -9.60 4.93 -33.01
C MET A 1 -9.68 5.51 -31.61
N THR A 2 -10.74 5.24 -30.91
CA THR A 2 -10.85 5.54 -29.50
C THR A 2 -10.09 4.49 -28.71
N ALA A 3 -9.09 4.91 -27.94
CA ALA A 3 -8.42 3.99 -27.02
C ALA A 3 -9.42 3.48 -25.98
N THR A 4 -9.54 2.17 -25.85
CA THR A 4 -10.32 1.56 -24.76
C THR A 4 -9.66 1.91 -23.43
N ALA A 5 -10.40 2.48 -22.50
CA ALA A 5 -9.88 2.78 -21.18
C ALA A 5 -9.40 1.47 -20.49
N ALA A 6 -8.25 1.52 -19.82
CA ALA A 6 -7.75 0.39 -19.07
C ALA A 6 -8.78 0.00 -17.99
N PRO A 7 -8.94 -1.32 -17.70
CA PRO A 7 -9.87 -1.76 -16.66
C PRO A 7 -9.48 -1.22 -15.29
N GLN A 8 -10.47 -0.86 -14.49
CA GLN A 8 -10.28 -0.35 -13.13
C GLN A 8 -11.29 -1.02 -12.19
N PHE A 9 -10.95 -1.10 -10.91
CA PHE A 9 -11.89 -1.39 -9.84
C PHE A 9 -12.55 -0.11 -9.37
N PHE A 10 -13.86 -0.06 -9.52
CA PHE A 10 -14.67 1.03 -9.04
C PHE A 10 -15.18 0.76 -7.63
N PHE A 11 -15.79 1.77 -7.01
CA PHE A 11 -16.32 1.64 -5.67
C PHE A 11 -17.23 0.41 -5.50
N GLU A 12 -18.08 0.13 -6.48
CA GLU A 12 -19.03 -1.01 -6.44
C GLU A 12 -18.30 -2.36 -6.46
N ASP A 13 -17.11 -2.42 -7.02
CA ASP A 13 -16.32 -3.66 -7.14
C ASP A 13 -15.58 -4.02 -5.84
N VAL A 14 -15.42 -3.07 -4.93
CA VAL A 14 -14.71 -3.28 -3.67
C VAL A 14 -15.60 -4.06 -2.70
N GLU A 15 -15.08 -5.16 -2.18
CA GLU A 15 -15.79 -5.96 -1.18
C GLU A 15 -15.45 -5.48 0.23
N LEU A 16 -16.48 -5.17 1.03
CA LEU A 16 -16.29 -4.90 2.44
C LEU A 16 -15.74 -6.16 3.12
N HIS A 17 -14.68 -5.98 3.94
CA HIS A 17 -13.91 -7.04 4.57
C HIS A 17 -13.11 -7.95 3.61
N GLY A 18 -13.10 -7.62 2.33
CA GLY A 18 -12.26 -8.31 1.35
C GLY A 18 -10.78 -8.14 1.67
N ILE A 19 -10.03 -9.23 1.50
CA ILE A 19 -8.58 -9.28 1.78
C ILE A 19 -7.82 -9.32 0.46
N ARG A 20 -6.76 -8.52 0.38
CA ARG A 20 -5.84 -8.50 -0.76
C ARG A 20 -4.43 -8.68 -0.24
N GLU A 21 -3.66 -9.50 -0.94
CA GLU A 21 -2.29 -9.80 -0.58
C GLU A 21 -1.36 -9.49 -1.75
N THR A 22 -0.25 -8.82 -1.48
CA THR A 22 0.72 -8.43 -2.50
C THR A 22 1.77 -9.51 -2.72
N PRO A 23 2.46 -9.51 -3.88
CA PRO A 23 3.70 -10.25 -4.02
C PRO A 23 4.74 -9.80 -2.99
N GLY A 24 5.74 -10.64 -2.76
CA GLY A 24 6.87 -10.32 -1.87
C GLY A 24 7.91 -9.43 -2.54
N MET A 25 8.65 -8.71 -1.71
CA MET A 25 9.80 -7.90 -2.15
C MET A 25 10.90 -8.00 -1.09
N THR A 26 12.12 -8.31 -1.51
CA THR A 26 13.28 -8.21 -0.62
C THR A 26 13.77 -6.76 -0.59
N VAL A 27 13.88 -6.21 0.62
CA VAL A 27 14.40 -4.86 0.83
C VAL A 27 15.92 -4.92 0.82
N THR A 28 16.53 -4.27 -0.16
CA THR A 28 17.98 -4.30 -0.38
C THR A 28 18.64 -2.98 0.00
N GLU A 29 19.97 -3.00 0.06
CA GLU A 29 20.76 -1.78 0.23
C GLU A 29 20.51 -0.76 -0.88
N ALA A 30 20.23 -1.22 -2.10
CA ALA A 30 19.88 -0.33 -3.21
C ALA A 30 18.60 0.47 -2.96
N HIS A 31 17.58 -0.16 -2.40
CA HIS A 31 16.35 0.53 -2.00
C HIS A 31 16.62 1.61 -0.96
N VAL A 32 17.42 1.28 0.04
CA VAL A 32 17.79 2.21 1.12
C VAL A 32 18.60 3.39 0.58
N ALA A 33 19.56 3.12 -0.30
CA ALA A 33 20.41 4.16 -0.91
C ALA A 33 19.58 5.13 -1.78
N LEU A 34 18.68 4.59 -2.61
CA LEU A 34 17.81 5.41 -3.46
C LEU A 34 16.86 6.27 -2.61
N TYR A 35 16.25 5.68 -1.60
CA TYR A 35 15.37 6.42 -0.68
C TYR A 35 16.12 7.52 0.05
N GLY A 36 17.30 7.22 0.59
CA GLY A 36 18.15 8.22 1.25
C GLY A 36 18.61 9.33 0.32
N GLY A 37 18.92 8.99 -0.93
CA GLY A 37 19.32 9.97 -1.95
C GLY A 37 18.20 10.92 -2.35
N VAL A 38 16.96 10.46 -2.32
CA VAL A 38 15.79 11.28 -2.67
C VAL A 38 15.29 12.11 -1.48
N THR A 39 15.28 11.54 -0.29
CA THR A 39 14.64 12.13 0.89
C THR A 39 15.60 12.80 1.87
N GLY A 40 16.86 12.41 1.86
CA GLY A 40 17.82 12.77 2.91
C GLY A 40 17.67 11.95 4.20
N ASP A 41 16.69 11.04 4.27
CA ASP A 41 16.49 10.14 5.40
C ASP A 41 17.43 8.96 5.28
N LEU A 42 18.55 9.04 5.99
CA LEU A 42 19.61 8.03 5.93
C LEU A 42 19.31 6.91 6.92
N ALA A 43 19.62 5.68 6.48
CA ALA A 43 19.46 4.51 7.33
C ALA A 43 20.38 4.61 8.56
N PRO A 44 19.91 4.12 9.74
CA PRO A 44 20.78 3.90 10.88
C PRO A 44 21.94 2.97 10.51
N ALA A 45 23.08 3.11 11.20
CA ALA A 45 24.32 2.39 10.88
C ALA A 45 24.29 0.87 11.14
N ASP A 46 23.20 0.34 11.70
CA ASP A 46 23.07 -1.06 12.16
C ASP A 46 22.35 -2.00 11.17
N GLY A 47 22.13 -1.57 9.93
CA GLY A 47 21.47 -2.38 8.91
C GLY A 47 19.95 -2.41 8.99
N VAL A 48 19.35 -1.54 9.80
CA VAL A 48 17.89 -1.36 9.85
C VAL A 48 17.46 -0.43 8.72
N ALA A 49 16.41 -0.79 8.00
CA ALA A 49 15.84 0.07 6.97
C ALA A 49 15.13 1.29 7.58
N PRO A 50 15.15 2.45 6.92
CA PRO A 50 14.37 3.61 7.38
C PRO A 50 12.87 3.27 7.46
N ASP A 51 12.21 3.72 8.53
CA ASP A 51 10.83 3.32 8.81
C ASP A 51 9.86 3.72 7.69
N LEU A 52 9.97 4.94 7.18
CA LEU A 52 9.04 5.43 6.16
C LEU A 52 9.33 4.90 4.76
N LEU A 53 10.49 4.27 4.54
CA LEU A 53 10.73 3.52 3.30
C LEU A 53 9.70 2.40 3.13
N LEU A 54 9.36 1.69 4.22
CA LEU A 54 8.38 0.60 4.15
C LEU A 54 6.99 1.12 3.79
N LEU A 55 6.61 2.28 4.29
CA LEU A 55 5.35 2.91 3.91
C LEU A 55 5.31 3.18 2.40
N ALA A 56 6.39 3.72 1.85
CA ALA A 56 6.48 3.95 0.41
C ALA A 56 6.44 2.64 -0.39
N LEU A 57 7.15 1.61 0.05
CA LEU A 57 7.18 0.31 -0.62
C LEU A 57 5.81 -0.38 -0.59
N THR A 58 5.07 -0.30 0.51
CA THR A 58 3.73 -0.92 0.59
C THR A 58 2.75 -0.27 -0.37
N THR A 59 2.85 1.03 -0.64
CA THR A 59 2.02 1.67 -1.65
C THR A 59 2.32 1.11 -3.05
N GLY A 60 3.59 0.93 -3.38
CA GLY A 60 4.01 0.34 -4.65
C GLY A 60 3.63 -1.12 -4.81
N LEU A 61 3.73 -1.90 -3.74
CA LEU A 61 3.36 -3.32 -3.76
C LEU A 61 1.89 -3.53 -4.10
N GLY A 62 1.01 -2.65 -3.66
CA GLY A 62 -0.42 -2.72 -3.99
C GLY A 62 -0.69 -2.67 -5.49
N TRP A 63 0.14 -1.98 -6.27
CA TRP A 63 0.04 -1.90 -7.72
C TRP A 63 0.51 -3.17 -8.43
N ARG A 64 1.20 -4.07 -7.73
CA ARG A 64 1.72 -5.33 -8.28
C ARG A 64 0.76 -6.50 -8.10
N ILE A 65 -0.37 -6.30 -7.45
CA ILE A 65 -1.43 -7.30 -7.39
C ILE A 65 -2.00 -7.47 -8.81
N PRO A 66 -2.13 -8.71 -9.32
CA PRO A 66 -2.60 -8.94 -10.70
C PRO A 66 -4.11 -8.74 -10.82
N GLN A 67 -4.58 -7.55 -10.53
CA GLN A 67 -5.97 -7.11 -10.61
C GLN A 67 -6.01 -5.70 -11.16
N PRO A 68 -7.14 -5.27 -11.75
CA PRO A 68 -7.28 -3.88 -12.15
C PRO A 68 -7.05 -2.94 -10.96
N PRO A 69 -6.37 -1.81 -11.18
CA PRO A 69 -6.12 -0.86 -10.10
C PRO A 69 -7.41 -0.19 -9.64
N LEU A 70 -7.45 0.18 -8.39
CA LEU A 70 -8.55 0.93 -7.80
C LEU A 70 -8.68 2.30 -8.49
N ALA A 71 -9.89 2.70 -8.84
CA ALA A 71 -10.17 3.98 -9.49
C ALA A 71 -10.12 5.13 -8.46
N VAL A 72 -8.94 5.43 -7.94
CA VAL A 72 -8.75 6.43 -6.89
C VAL A 72 -8.92 7.84 -7.47
N LEU A 73 -9.85 8.60 -6.88
CA LEU A 73 -10.04 10.02 -7.16
C LEU A 73 -9.14 10.88 -6.27
N ALA A 74 -8.96 10.47 -5.03
CA ALA A 74 -8.11 11.18 -4.08
C ALA A 74 -7.58 10.24 -3.00
N PHE A 75 -6.33 10.45 -2.63
CA PHE A 75 -5.76 9.88 -1.41
C PHE A 75 -6.07 10.85 -0.28
N MET A 76 -6.89 10.41 0.68
CA MET A 76 -7.42 11.29 1.71
C MET A 76 -6.57 11.33 2.97
N GLY A 77 -5.85 10.26 3.27
CA GLY A 77 -4.99 10.23 4.45
C GLY A 77 -4.45 8.85 4.76
N VAL A 78 -3.51 8.84 5.68
CA VAL A 78 -2.85 7.64 6.19
C VAL A 78 -2.64 7.78 7.69
N GLU A 79 -2.87 6.69 8.40
CA GLU A 79 -2.47 6.50 9.78
C GLU A 79 -1.50 5.33 9.78
N TRP A 80 -0.31 5.48 10.39
CA TRP A 80 0.74 4.49 10.26
C TRP A 80 1.50 4.30 11.56
N HIS A 81 1.82 3.03 11.87
CA HIS A 81 2.50 2.62 13.08
C HIS A 81 3.66 1.69 12.74
N VAL A 82 4.77 1.89 13.44
CA VAL A 82 5.96 1.04 13.34
C VAL A 82 5.96 0.09 14.54
N ASP A 83 5.90 -1.21 14.28
CA ASP A 83 5.79 -2.24 15.32
C ASP A 83 7.13 -2.88 15.65
N ALA A 84 7.99 -3.05 14.64
CA ALA A 84 9.29 -3.71 14.78
C ALA A 84 10.26 -3.20 13.71
N PRO A 85 11.57 -3.25 13.95
CA PRO A 85 12.54 -2.88 12.92
C PRO A 85 12.55 -3.90 11.78
N LEU A 86 12.74 -3.41 10.55
CA LEU A 86 13.03 -4.25 9.40
C LEU A 86 14.50 -4.14 9.06
N ARG A 87 15.17 -5.27 8.88
CA ARG A 87 16.58 -5.30 8.47
C ARG A 87 16.70 -5.38 6.96
N VAL A 88 17.70 -4.71 6.43
CA VAL A 88 18.09 -4.88 5.03
C VAL A 88 18.35 -6.37 4.76
N GLY A 89 17.77 -6.90 3.70
CA GLY A 89 17.78 -8.33 3.38
C GLY A 89 16.49 -9.07 3.76
N ASP A 90 15.65 -8.48 4.60
CA ASP A 90 14.33 -9.04 4.89
C ASP A 90 13.42 -8.95 3.67
N THR A 91 12.50 -9.90 3.55
CA THR A 91 11.50 -9.95 2.49
C THR A 91 10.13 -9.62 3.07
N ILE A 92 9.47 -8.64 2.49
CA ILE A 92 8.15 -8.18 2.93
C ILE A 92 7.08 -8.46 1.90
N HIS A 93 5.86 -8.58 2.38
CA HIS A 93 4.65 -8.45 1.57
C HIS A 93 3.62 -7.66 2.39
N SER A 94 2.57 -7.22 1.73
CA SER A 94 1.52 -6.45 2.38
C SER A 94 0.19 -7.20 2.29
N VAL A 95 -0.57 -7.15 3.38
CA VAL A 95 -1.94 -7.67 3.44
C VAL A 95 -2.85 -6.51 3.78
N SER A 96 -3.90 -6.32 2.99
CA SER A 96 -4.89 -5.29 3.25
C SER A 96 -6.29 -5.87 3.35
N ARG A 97 -7.11 -5.23 4.18
CA ARG A 97 -8.52 -5.56 4.35
C ARG A 97 -9.34 -4.28 4.26
N THR A 98 -10.40 -4.31 3.49
CA THR A 98 -11.34 -3.19 3.42
C THR A 98 -12.17 -3.14 4.70
N ALA A 99 -11.87 -2.18 5.56
CA ALA A 99 -12.53 -2.02 6.85
C ALA A 99 -13.79 -1.18 6.77
N VAL A 100 -13.83 -0.19 5.89
CA VAL A 100 -14.96 0.72 5.68
C VAL A 100 -15.21 0.91 4.20
N LYS A 101 -16.48 0.85 3.83
CA LYS A 101 -16.97 1.13 2.50
C LYS A 101 -18.20 2.02 2.62
N ARG A 102 -18.08 3.28 2.24
CA ARG A 102 -19.14 4.28 2.43
C ARG A 102 -19.41 5.05 1.15
N SER A 103 -20.62 4.91 0.63
CA SER A 103 -21.05 5.63 -0.56
C SER A 103 -21.19 7.13 -0.26
N MET A 104 -20.70 7.94 -1.18
CA MET A 104 -20.82 9.39 -1.18
C MET A 104 -21.46 9.83 -2.50
N ARG A 105 -21.76 11.11 -2.63
CA ARG A 105 -22.32 11.66 -3.88
C ARG A 105 -21.34 11.53 -5.04
N GLU A 106 -20.08 11.89 -4.80
CA GLU A 106 -19.01 11.99 -5.80
C GLU A 106 -18.05 10.79 -5.72
N GLY A 107 -18.56 9.59 -5.52
CA GLY A 107 -17.74 8.41 -5.34
C GLY A 107 -18.03 7.73 -4.02
N GLY A 108 -17.03 7.10 -3.42
CA GLY A 108 -17.16 6.47 -2.13
C GLY A 108 -15.86 6.44 -1.36
N VAL A 109 -15.96 6.46 -0.06
CA VAL A 109 -14.81 6.36 0.85
C VAL A 109 -14.53 4.89 1.11
N ILE A 110 -13.28 4.50 0.89
CA ILE A 110 -12.73 3.19 1.24
C ILE A 110 -11.63 3.39 2.26
N VAL A 111 -11.71 2.68 3.38
CA VAL A 111 -10.63 2.60 4.36
C VAL A 111 -10.06 1.19 4.32
N GLU A 112 -8.78 1.09 4.02
CA GLU A 112 -8.04 -0.16 4.06
C GLU A 112 -7.19 -0.23 5.32
N GLU A 113 -7.36 -1.29 6.10
CA GLU A 113 -6.38 -1.69 7.10
C GLU A 113 -5.28 -2.45 6.39
N ARG A 114 -4.02 -2.07 6.63
CA ARG A 114 -2.89 -2.65 5.93
C ARG A 114 -1.80 -3.06 6.91
N GLN A 115 -1.21 -4.24 6.67
CA GLN A 115 -0.09 -4.77 7.43
C GLN A 115 1.08 -5.04 6.50
N VAL A 116 2.28 -4.73 6.94
CA VAL A 116 3.53 -5.14 6.28
C VAL A 116 4.12 -6.28 7.11
N ILE A 117 4.34 -7.41 6.45
CA ILE A 117 4.71 -8.67 7.09
C ILE A 117 6.05 -9.14 6.53
N ASN A 118 6.99 -9.53 7.40
CA ASN A 118 8.29 -10.04 6.98
C ASN A 118 8.24 -11.55 6.68
N GLN A 119 9.36 -12.14 6.28
CA GLN A 119 9.46 -13.57 5.94
C GLN A 119 9.23 -14.51 7.12
N ARG A 120 9.28 -14.01 8.35
CA ARG A 120 8.99 -14.77 9.57
C ARG A 120 7.54 -14.64 10.02
N SER A 121 6.68 -14.08 9.17
CA SER A 121 5.26 -13.82 9.47
C SER A 121 5.04 -12.82 10.61
N GLU A 122 6.01 -11.96 10.86
CA GLU A 122 5.89 -10.89 11.85
C GLU A 122 5.35 -9.63 11.19
N VAL A 123 4.39 -8.96 11.83
CA VAL A 123 3.91 -7.64 11.42
C VAL A 123 4.95 -6.62 11.85
N VAL A 124 5.57 -5.95 10.90
CA VAL A 124 6.61 -4.95 11.18
C VAL A 124 6.08 -3.52 11.14
N GLN A 125 5.05 -3.28 10.34
CA GLN A 125 4.32 -2.00 10.31
C GLN A 125 2.86 -2.26 9.98
N HIS A 126 1.99 -1.36 10.42
CA HIS A 126 0.56 -1.45 10.08
C HIS A 126 -0.10 -0.08 10.13
N GLY A 127 -1.26 0.02 9.53
CA GLY A 127 -2.05 1.24 9.60
C GLY A 127 -3.27 1.20 8.71
N LYS A 128 -3.76 2.39 8.39
CA LYS A 128 -4.98 2.58 7.60
C LYS A 128 -4.73 3.59 6.49
N PHE A 129 -5.24 3.28 5.31
CA PHE A 129 -5.26 4.18 4.17
C PHE A 129 -6.70 4.55 3.87
N THR A 130 -6.97 5.83 3.65
CA THR A 130 -8.29 6.32 3.28
C THR A 130 -8.24 6.88 1.86
N PHE A 131 -9.11 6.35 1.00
CA PHE A 131 -9.23 6.76 -0.40
C PHE A 131 -10.65 7.22 -0.72
N LEU A 132 -10.76 8.19 -1.61
CA LEU A 132 -11.98 8.45 -2.34
C LEU A 132 -11.88 7.72 -3.69
N VAL A 133 -12.84 6.83 -3.95
CA VAL A 133 -12.83 5.94 -5.11
C VAL A 133 -14.02 6.27 -6.03
N ALA A 134 -13.77 6.29 -7.33
CA ALA A 134 -14.80 6.59 -8.30
C ALA A 134 -15.86 5.49 -8.33
N LYS A 135 -17.12 5.90 -8.52
CA LYS A 135 -18.22 4.99 -8.88
C LYS A 135 -18.13 4.62 -10.35
N ARG A 136 -18.67 3.45 -10.68
CA ARG A 136 -18.72 2.99 -12.07
C ARG A 136 -19.45 4.02 -12.92
N PRO A 137 -18.91 4.37 -14.11
CA PRO A 137 -19.60 5.26 -15.03
C PRO A 137 -20.99 4.71 -15.42
N VAL A 138 -21.92 5.61 -15.57
CA VAL A 138 -23.31 5.28 -15.96
C VAL A 138 -23.40 5.07 -17.47
#